data_2e54fdb98d892dea7fbf293db3fbad95
#
_entry.id   2e54fdb98d892dea7fbf293db3fbad95
#
_cell.length_a   1.000
_cell.length_b   1.000
_cell.length_c   1.000
_cell.angle_alpha   90.00
_cell.angle_beta   90.00
_cell.angle_gamma   90.00
#
_symmetry.space_group_name_H-M   'P 1'
#
loop_
_entity.id
_entity.type
_entity.pdbx_description
1 polymer ?
#
loop_
_entity_poly.entity_id
_entity_poly.type
_entity_poly.pdbx_seq_one_letter_code
_entity_poly.pdbx_strand_id
1 'polypeptide(L)'
;MFGSGKQLGMKFSYTYQRKQIGIPDAMRIGKRFIGKDSFALALADNLFIGKEMEKYLSKVQNSRLPANILSVKTKFPEKSAVIEVDIKGRIQSIVEKPSKPNSNDTIPGLYFYDKRSVEISKKLKKSKRGELEIVDVHLDYHKNKELSVIPLSQNIKWFDTGDSHEMLIASNYVMEYQKKNKTLTGSIELVAYQRKWISKLKFRDLINKLPESNYKKTLKKFT
;
A
#
# COMPACT_ATOMS: atom_id res chain seq x y z
N MET A 1 -15.83 0.95 12.75
CA MET A 1 -14.62 0.75 13.55
C MET A 1 -13.86 2.05 13.72
N PHE A 2 -13.44 2.72 12.65
CA PHE A 2 -12.65 3.98 12.75
C PHE A 2 -13.49 5.25 12.70
N GLY A 3 -14.82 5.15 12.54
CA GLY A 3 -15.71 6.30 12.46
C GLY A 3 -15.27 7.33 11.41
N SER A 4 -15.36 8.60 11.74
CA SER A 4 -14.92 9.69 10.84
C SER A 4 -13.41 9.93 10.81
N GLY A 5 -12.63 9.26 11.68
CA GLY A 5 -11.18 9.47 11.80
C GLY A 5 -10.77 10.69 12.65
N LYS A 6 -11.71 11.56 13.05
CA LYS A 6 -11.41 12.78 13.83
C LYS A 6 -10.63 12.52 15.12
N GLN A 7 -10.90 11.38 15.78
CA GLN A 7 -10.20 10.96 17.00
C GLN A 7 -8.70 10.69 16.74
N LEU A 8 -8.33 10.40 15.51
CA LEU A 8 -6.95 10.13 15.07
C LEU A 8 -6.30 11.32 14.35
N GLY A 9 -6.99 12.47 14.27
CA GLY A 9 -6.53 13.61 13.49
C GLY A 9 -6.65 13.40 11.97
N MET A 10 -7.50 12.47 11.54
CA MET A 10 -7.72 12.09 10.14
C MET A 10 -9.17 12.33 9.71
N LYS A 11 -9.42 12.23 8.41
CA LYS A 11 -10.76 12.21 7.83
C LYS A 11 -10.95 10.94 7.04
N PHE A 12 -11.88 10.08 7.47
CA PHE A 12 -12.26 8.85 6.78
C PHE A 12 -13.58 9.03 6.04
N SER A 13 -13.64 8.46 4.86
CA SER A 13 -14.84 8.31 4.04
C SER A 13 -14.94 6.86 3.60
N TYR A 14 -16.16 6.34 3.49
CA TYR A 14 -16.42 4.94 3.19
C TYR A 14 -17.30 4.85 1.95
N THR A 15 -17.02 3.83 1.13
CA THR A 15 -17.86 3.50 -0.02
C THR A 15 -17.79 2.00 -0.28
N TYR A 16 -18.66 1.50 -1.18
CA TYR A 16 -18.73 0.10 -1.53
C TYR A 16 -18.43 -0.12 -3.01
N GLN A 17 -17.58 -1.09 -3.29
CA GLN A 17 -17.45 -1.66 -4.62
C GLN A 17 -18.46 -2.82 -4.76
N ARG A 18 -19.57 -2.58 -5.45
CA ARG A 18 -20.68 -3.56 -5.55
C ARG A 18 -20.29 -4.84 -6.30
N LYS A 19 -19.38 -4.75 -7.25
CA LYS A 19 -18.85 -5.87 -8.05
C LYS A 19 -17.34 -5.79 -8.05
N GLN A 20 -16.69 -6.88 -7.71
CA GLN A 20 -15.22 -6.98 -7.74
C GLN A 20 -14.78 -7.18 -9.20
N ILE A 21 -14.60 -6.08 -9.91
CA ILE A 21 -14.20 -6.07 -11.32
C ILE A 21 -12.79 -5.54 -11.55
N GLY A 22 -11.98 -5.51 -10.49
CA GLY A 22 -10.58 -5.11 -10.51
C GLY A 22 -10.29 -3.83 -9.72
N ILE A 23 -9.02 -3.61 -9.42
CA ILE A 23 -8.53 -2.48 -8.63
C ILE A 23 -8.83 -1.11 -9.28
N PRO A 24 -8.70 -0.92 -10.62
CA PRO A 24 -9.01 0.36 -11.25
C PRO A 24 -10.44 0.85 -11.06
N ASP A 25 -11.40 -0.06 -10.79
CA ASP A 25 -12.77 0.34 -10.48
C ASP A 25 -12.88 1.07 -9.13
N ALA A 26 -12.05 0.72 -8.16
CA ALA A 26 -11.97 1.45 -6.89
C ALA A 26 -11.58 2.93 -7.10
N MET A 27 -10.72 3.24 -8.07
CA MET A 27 -10.38 4.63 -8.41
C MET A 27 -11.58 5.38 -9.01
N ARG A 28 -12.40 4.71 -9.84
CA ARG A 28 -13.64 5.29 -10.40
C ARG A 28 -14.62 5.65 -9.28
N ILE A 29 -14.82 4.72 -8.34
CA ILE A 29 -15.70 4.89 -7.19
C ILE A 29 -15.16 6.00 -6.28
N GLY A 30 -13.84 6.03 -6.04
CA GLY A 30 -13.15 7.01 -5.23
C GLY A 30 -12.99 8.40 -5.87
N LYS A 31 -13.44 8.62 -7.10
CA LYS A 31 -13.23 9.88 -7.85
C LYS A 31 -13.56 11.14 -7.06
N ARG A 32 -14.67 11.14 -6.33
CA ARG A 32 -15.09 12.32 -5.52
C ARG A 32 -14.14 12.59 -4.37
N PHE A 33 -13.61 11.54 -3.75
CA PHE A 33 -12.64 11.62 -2.67
C PHE A 33 -11.27 12.09 -3.19
N ILE A 34 -10.81 11.54 -4.31
CA ILE A 34 -9.54 11.90 -4.96
C ILE A 34 -9.55 13.36 -5.41
N GLY A 35 -10.65 13.83 -6.00
CA GLY A 35 -10.78 15.22 -6.44
C GLY A 35 -9.75 15.61 -7.50
N LYS A 36 -8.90 16.57 -7.16
CA LYS A 36 -7.85 17.10 -8.03
C LYS A 36 -6.44 16.72 -7.56
N ASP A 37 -6.33 16.00 -6.45
CA ASP A 37 -5.07 15.70 -5.78
C ASP A 37 -4.38 14.47 -6.35
N SER A 38 -3.09 14.32 -6.02
CA SER A 38 -2.38 13.06 -6.09
C SER A 38 -2.77 12.21 -4.88
N PHE A 39 -2.76 10.90 -5.03
CA PHE A 39 -3.19 9.98 -3.98
C PHE A 39 -2.36 8.71 -3.94
N ALA A 40 -2.38 8.02 -2.80
CA ALA A 40 -1.91 6.66 -2.66
C ALA A 40 -3.09 5.70 -2.70
N LEU A 41 -2.95 4.62 -3.46
CA LEU A 41 -3.86 3.47 -3.46
C LEU A 41 -3.14 2.31 -2.78
N ALA A 42 -3.63 1.89 -1.62
CA ALA A 42 -3.07 0.79 -0.85
C ALA A 42 -4.07 -0.36 -0.77
N LEU A 43 -3.62 -1.57 -1.04
CA LEU A 43 -4.41 -2.78 -0.83
C LEU A 43 -4.31 -3.19 0.64
N ALA A 44 -5.44 -3.55 1.25
CA ALA A 44 -5.52 -3.79 2.69
C ALA A 44 -4.85 -5.10 3.14
N ASP A 45 -4.63 -6.01 2.21
CA ASP A 45 -3.94 -7.29 2.40
C ASP A 45 -2.41 -7.21 2.21
N ASN A 46 -1.89 -6.06 1.82
CA ASN A 46 -0.46 -5.85 1.61
C ASN A 46 0.19 -5.23 2.85
N LEU A 47 1.14 -5.95 3.46
CA LEU A 47 1.90 -5.50 4.62
C LEU A 47 3.34 -5.19 4.24
N PHE A 48 3.83 -4.02 4.67
CA PHE A 48 5.21 -3.58 4.50
C PHE A 48 5.85 -3.39 5.86
N ILE A 49 6.85 -4.19 6.21
CA ILE A 49 7.49 -4.19 7.52
C ILE A 49 8.97 -3.83 7.37
N GLY A 50 9.36 -2.68 7.93
CA GLY A 50 10.75 -2.23 7.95
C GLY A 50 10.86 -0.74 8.30
N LYS A 51 11.93 -0.38 9.00
CA LYS A 51 12.17 1.01 9.46
C LYS A 51 12.39 2.01 8.31
N GLU A 52 12.84 1.51 7.16
CA GLU A 52 13.19 2.37 6.01
C GLU A 52 11.98 2.77 5.16
N MET A 53 10.76 2.29 5.47
CA MET A 53 9.59 2.55 4.63
C MET A 53 9.33 4.06 4.45
N GLU A 54 9.58 4.87 5.48
CA GLU A 54 9.44 6.34 5.41
C GLU A 54 10.34 6.98 4.36
N LYS A 55 11.56 6.45 4.19
CA LYS A 55 12.50 6.91 3.16
C LYS A 55 11.94 6.72 1.76
N TYR A 56 11.26 5.59 1.52
CA TYR A 56 10.63 5.31 0.22
C TYR A 56 9.41 6.18 -0.02
N LEU A 57 8.58 6.39 0.99
CA LEU A 57 7.45 7.33 0.90
C LEU A 57 7.94 8.75 0.60
N SER A 58 9.04 9.19 1.23
CA SER A 58 9.66 10.50 0.94
C SER A 58 10.19 10.58 -0.50
N LYS A 59 10.78 9.49 -1.04
CA LYS A 59 11.19 9.45 -2.45
C LYS A 59 10.01 9.65 -3.39
N VAL A 60 8.87 9.01 -3.11
CA VAL A 60 7.63 9.19 -3.88
C VAL A 60 7.14 10.63 -3.81
N GLN A 61 7.10 11.23 -2.62
CA GLN A 61 6.66 12.63 -2.44
C GLN A 61 7.52 13.63 -3.20
N ASN A 62 8.82 13.35 -3.33
CA ASN A 62 9.79 14.19 -4.05
C ASN A 62 9.92 13.82 -5.53
N SER A 63 9.18 12.81 -6.00
CA SER A 63 9.19 12.44 -7.41
C SER A 63 8.55 13.51 -8.27
N ARG A 64 9.16 13.78 -9.42
CA ARG A 64 8.59 14.69 -10.43
C ARG A 64 7.62 13.98 -11.38
N LEU A 65 7.57 12.64 -11.32
CA LEU A 65 6.69 11.85 -12.18
C LEU A 65 5.32 11.66 -11.51
N PRO A 66 4.25 11.71 -12.28
CA PRO A 66 2.88 11.69 -11.76
C PRO A 66 2.43 10.30 -11.31
N ALA A 67 3.14 9.25 -11.72
CA ALA A 67 2.88 7.88 -11.28
C ALA A 67 4.15 7.26 -10.72
N ASN A 68 4.03 6.65 -9.53
CA ASN A 68 5.13 5.96 -8.87
C ASN A 68 4.63 4.62 -8.34
N ILE A 69 5.40 3.57 -8.61
CA ILE A 69 5.17 2.22 -8.11
C ILE A 69 6.41 1.74 -7.37
N LEU A 70 6.20 0.84 -6.43
CA LEU A 70 7.28 0.16 -5.74
C LEU A 70 7.59 -1.17 -6.45
N SER A 71 8.80 -1.69 -6.29
CA SER A 71 9.09 -3.06 -6.66
C SER A 71 9.78 -3.82 -5.52
N VAL A 72 9.48 -5.10 -5.40
CA VAL A 72 10.08 -6.01 -4.41
C VAL A 72 10.45 -7.33 -5.08
N LYS A 73 11.53 -7.96 -4.59
CA LYS A 73 11.88 -9.32 -5.02
C LYS A 73 11.07 -10.35 -4.24
N THR A 74 10.48 -11.28 -4.97
CA THR A 74 9.73 -12.42 -4.39
C THR A 74 10.22 -13.76 -4.95
N LYS A 75 9.90 -14.83 -4.22
CA LYS A 75 10.12 -16.22 -4.68
C LYS A 75 8.99 -16.73 -5.57
N PHE A 76 7.84 -16.04 -5.56
CA PHE A 76 6.61 -16.43 -6.25
C PHE A 76 6.09 -15.28 -7.13
N PRO A 77 6.90 -14.84 -8.13
CA PRO A 77 6.54 -13.69 -8.95
C PRO A 77 5.27 -13.89 -9.77
N GLU A 78 4.93 -15.14 -10.12
CA GLU A 78 3.72 -15.49 -10.88
C GLU A 78 2.41 -15.16 -10.15
N LYS A 79 2.46 -14.91 -8.85
CA LYS A 79 1.28 -14.54 -8.05
C LYS A 79 0.91 -13.05 -8.16
N SER A 80 1.79 -12.21 -8.70
CA SER A 80 1.66 -10.75 -8.70
C SER A 80 2.00 -10.15 -10.07
N ALA A 81 1.82 -8.83 -10.21
CA ALA A 81 2.35 -8.12 -11.36
C ALA A 81 3.88 -8.17 -11.36
N VAL A 82 4.48 -8.65 -12.44
CA VAL A 82 5.94 -8.75 -12.61
C VAL A 82 6.44 -7.57 -13.42
N ILE A 83 7.54 -6.99 -12.96
CA ILE A 83 8.22 -5.90 -13.67
C ILE A 83 9.65 -6.32 -14.04
N GLU A 84 10.04 -5.99 -15.24
CA GLU A 84 11.41 -6.13 -15.72
C GLU A 84 12.01 -4.75 -15.96
N VAL A 85 13.20 -4.53 -15.42
CA VAL A 85 13.96 -3.28 -15.61
C VAL A 85 15.36 -3.60 -16.12
N ASP A 86 15.90 -2.74 -16.99
CA ASP A 86 17.26 -2.89 -17.44
C ASP A 86 18.28 -2.41 -16.38
N ILE A 87 19.56 -2.55 -16.68
CA ILE A 87 20.67 -2.12 -15.80
C ILE A 87 20.68 -0.61 -15.50
N LYS A 88 19.97 0.18 -16.30
CA LYS A 88 19.78 1.63 -16.09
C LYS A 88 18.50 1.96 -15.34
N GLY A 89 17.75 0.94 -14.88
CA GLY A 89 16.47 1.10 -14.19
C GLY A 89 15.31 1.47 -15.09
N ARG A 90 15.40 1.31 -16.42
CA ARG A 90 14.32 1.59 -17.37
C ARG A 90 13.43 0.37 -17.48
N ILE A 91 12.13 0.58 -17.41
CA ILE A 91 11.10 -0.46 -17.53
C ILE A 91 11.16 -1.07 -18.93
N GLN A 92 11.29 -2.39 -18.99
CA GLN A 92 11.26 -3.18 -20.22
C GLN A 92 9.89 -3.84 -20.41
N SER A 93 9.32 -4.38 -19.34
CA SER A 93 8.00 -4.98 -19.36
C SER A 93 7.30 -4.89 -18.01
N ILE A 94 5.96 -4.88 -18.05
CA ILE A 94 5.08 -5.06 -16.88
C ILE A 94 3.99 -6.03 -17.29
N VAL A 95 3.86 -7.15 -16.57
CA VAL A 95 2.90 -8.21 -16.91
C VAL A 95 2.16 -8.66 -15.66
N GLU A 96 0.83 -8.69 -15.73
CA GLU A 96 -0.01 -9.19 -14.63
C GLU A 96 0.03 -10.71 -14.57
N LYS A 97 0.46 -11.26 -13.42
CA LYS A 97 0.45 -12.68 -13.09
C LYS A 97 0.90 -13.59 -14.24
N PRO A 98 2.12 -13.40 -14.77
CA PRO A 98 2.59 -14.20 -15.91
C PRO A 98 2.78 -15.66 -15.51
N SER A 99 2.39 -16.59 -16.37
CA SER A 99 2.63 -18.03 -16.16
C SER A 99 4.11 -18.41 -16.21
N LYS A 100 4.92 -17.60 -16.89
CA LYS A 100 6.39 -17.73 -16.97
C LYS A 100 7.01 -16.35 -16.74
N PRO A 101 7.32 -16.00 -15.48
CA PRO A 101 7.90 -14.70 -15.15
C PRO A 101 9.36 -14.61 -15.65
N ASN A 102 9.70 -13.47 -16.26
CA ASN A 102 11.08 -13.19 -16.70
C ASN A 102 11.91 -12.48 -15.63
N SER A 103 11.29 -12.09 -14.52
CA SER A 103 11.91 -11.38 -13.40
C SER A 103 11.33 -11.85 -12.07
N ASN A 104 12.11 -11.73 -11.00
CA ASN A 104 11.63 -11.91 -9.64
C ASN A 104 11.16 -10.60 -8.99
N ASP A 105 11.24 -9.48 -9.72
CA ASP A 105 10.77 -8.18 -9.25
C ASP A 105 9.27 -8.06 -9.51
N THR A 106 8.50 -7.82 -8.45
CA THR A 106 7.03 -7.69 -8.52
C THR A 106 6.58 -6.34 -8.00
N ILE A 107 5.39 -5.95 -8.39
CA ILE A 107 4.77 -4.69 -7.98
C ILE A 107 3.80 -4.98 -6.84
N PRO A 108 4.12 -4.58 -5.59
CA PRO A 108 3.23 -4.78 -4.45
C PRO A 108 2.05 -3.80 -4.49
N GLY A 109 1.00 -4.09 -3.71
CA GLY A 109 -0.24 -3.35 -3.69
C GLY A 109 -0.18 -1.97 -3.01
N LEU A 110 0.78 -1.15 -3.39
CA LEU A 110 0.90 0.25 -2.96
C LEU A 110 1.35 1.12 -4.13
N TYR A 111 0.43 1.92 -4.64
CA TYR A 111 0.60 2.70 -5.86
C TYR A 111 0.36 4.18 -5.57
N PHE A 112 1.03 5.05 -6.31
CA PHE A 112 0.91 6.50 -6.17
C PHE A 112 0.64 7.12 -7.54
N TYR A 113 -0.45 7.88 -7.63
CA TYR A 113 -0.90 8.45 -8.88
C TYR A 113 -1.38 9.88 -8.71
N ASP A 114 -1.36 10.62 -9.81
CA ASP A 114 -2.16 11.83 -9.93
C ASP A 114 -3.62 11.50 -10.32
N LYS A 115 -4.48 12.52 -10.35
CA LYS A 115 -5.91 12.39 -10.69
C LYS A 115 -6.19 11.77 -12.06
N ARG A 116 -5.23 11.80 -13.02
CA ARG A 116 -5.41 11.28 -14.38
C ARG A 116 -5.64 9.78 -14.39
N SER A 117 -5.14 9.06 -13.40
CA SER A 117 -5.37 7.62 -13.27
C SER A 117 -6.85 7.26 -13.21
N VAL A 118 -7.70 8.13 -12.67
CA VAL A 118 -9.17 7.94 -12.67
C VAL A 118 -9.71 7.97 -14.09
N GLU A 119 -9.26 8.89 -14.95
CA GLU A 119 -9.70 8.98 -16.34
C GLU A 119 -9.11 7.83 -17.18
N ILE A 120 -7.87 7.44 -16.93
CA ILE A 120 -7.25 6.25 -17.53
C ILE A 120 -8.10 5.01 -17.18
N SER A 121 -8.43 4.82 -15.89
CA SER A 121 -9.21 3.67 -15.43
C SER A 121 -10.55 3.52 -16.19
N LYS A 122 -11.20 4.61 -16.58
CA LYS A 122 -12.48 4.58 -17.30
C LYS A 122 -12.37 4.02 -18.72
N LYS A 123 -11.19 4.11 -19.32
CA LYS A 123 -10.92 3.65 -20.69
C LYS A 123 -10.51 2.18 -20.74
N LEU A 124 -10.18 1.58 -19.59
CA LEU A 124 -9.73 0.19 -19.51
C LEU A 124 -10.83 -0.80 -19.92
N LYS A 125 -10.42 -1.86 -20.55
CA LYS A 125 -11.23 -3.03 -20.85
C LYS A 125 -10.85 -4.18 -19.93
N LYS A 126 -11.79 -5.08 -19.70
CA LYS A 126 -11.51 -6.28 -18.91
C LYS A 126 -10.53 -7.17 -19.64
N SER A 127 -9.61 -7.74 -18.89
CA SER A 127 -8.66 -8.76 -19.34
C SER A 127 -9.38 -10.10 -19.61
N LYS A 128 -8.62 -11.10 -20.07
CA LYS A 128 -9.11 -12.48 -20.18
C LYS A 128 -9.55 -13.07 -18.81
N ARG A 129 -9.08 -12.50 -17.71
CA ARG A 129 -9.49 -12.86 -16.34
C ARG A 129 -10.85 -12.26 -15.93
N GLY A 130 -11.44 -11.40 -16.79
CA GLY A 130 -12.69 -10.72 -16.51
C GLY A 130 -12.56 -9.47 -15.63
N GLU A 131 -11.34 -9.05 -15.32
CA GLU A 131 -11.02 -7.92 -14.45
C GLU A 131 -10.40 -6.74 -15.20
N LEU A 132 -10.54 -5.54 -14.63
CA LEU A 132 -9.76 -4.38 -15.00
C LEU A 132 -8.41 -4.50 -14.28
N GLU A 133 -7.32 -4.57 -15.04
CA GLU A 133 -5.99 -4.78 -14.47
C GLU A 133 -5.36 -3.44 -14.08
N ILE A 134 -4.73 -3.41 -12.90
CA ILE A 134 -3.99 -2.22 -12.47
C ILE A 134 -2.74 -2.00 -13.31
N VAL A 135 -2.19 -3.06 -13.86
CA VAL A 135 -1.05 -3.03 -14.79
C VAL A 135 -1.35 -2.17 -16.02
N ASP A 136 -2.59 -2.18 -16.52
CA ASP A 136 -2.95 -1.35 -17.67
C ASP A 136 -2.87 0.16 -17.35
N VAL A 137 -3.11 0.54 -16.09
CA VAL A 137 -2.87 1.92 -15.64
C VAL A 137 -1.37 2.22 -15.62
N HIS A 138 -0.54 1.29 -15.14
CA HIS A 138 0.92 1.46 -15.16
C HIS A 138 1.45 1.60 -16.59
N LEU A 139 0.95 0.77 -17.52
CA LEU A 139 1.36 0.78 -18.92
C LEU A 139 0.97 2.09 -19.63
N ASP A 140 -0.17 2.69 -19.30
CA ASP A 140 -0.57 4.01 -19.85
C ASP A 140 0.45 5.08 -19.42
N TYR A 141 0.80 5.17 -18.14
CA TYR A 141 1.84 6.09 -17.66
C TYR A 141 3.21 5.77 -18.22
N HIS A 142 3.57 4.47 -18.33
CA HIS A 142 4.86 4.06 -18.88
C HIS A 142 5.02 4.48 -20.34
N LYS A 143 4.00 4.28 -21.17
CA LYS A 143 3.96 4.71 -22.59
C LYS A 143 4.26 6.19 -22.74
N ASN A 144 3.79 7.00 -21.81
CA ASN A 144 4.01 8.44 -21.79
C ASN A 144 5.32 8.86 -21.09
N LYS A 145 6.16 7.91 -20.63
CA LYS A 145 7.40 8.15 -19.86
C LYS A 145 7.14 8.86 -18.51
N GLU A 146 5.98 8.60 -17.92
CA GLU A 146 5.47 9.25 -16.71
C GLU A 146 5.40 8.31 -15.50
N LEU A 147 5.94 7.09 -15.60
CA LEU A 147 5.99 6.09 -14.54
C LEU A 147 7.39 5.97 -13.95
N SER A 148 7.50 6.09 -12.63
CA SER A 148 8.71 5.79 -11.87
C SER A 148 8.57 4.46 -11.15
N VAL A 149 9.64 3.67 -11.13
CA VAL A 149 9.76 2.45 -10.31
C VAL A 149 10.78 2.69 -9.22
N ILE A 150 10.41 2.39 -7.98
CA ILE A 150 11.25 2.57 -6.80
C ILE A 150 11.48 1.19 -6.17
N PRO A 151 12.65 0.55 -6.39
CA PRO A 151 12.95 -0.73 -5.79
C PRO A 151 13.12 -0.60 -4.28
N LEU A 152 12.43 -1.44 -3.53
CA LEU A 152 12.56 -1.53 -2.08
C LEU A 152 13.78 -2.37 -1.73
N SER A 153 14.48 -1.99 -0.64
CA SER A 153 15.59 -2.78 -0.12
C SER A 153 15.10 -4.09 0.50
N GLN A 154 15.99 -5.07 0.60
CA GLN A 154 15.70 -6.36 1.26
C GLN A 154 15.39 -6.23 2.77
N ASN A 155 15.67 -5.07 3.36
CA ASN A 155 15.31 -4.74 4.74
C ASN A 155 13.81 -4.45 4.92
N ILE A 156 13.09 -4.18 3.83
CA ILE A 156 11.63 -4.10 3.82
C ILE A 156 11.10 -5.49 3.48
N LYS A 157 10.32 -6.06 4.39
CA LYS A 157 9.58 -7.29 4.12
C LYS A 157 8.18 -6.93 3.67
N TRP A 158 7.79 -7.50 2.55
CA TRP A 158 6.46 -7.40 1.99
C TRP A 158 5.75 -8.75 2.09
N PHE A 159 4.48 -8.72 2.46
CA PHE A 159 3.58 -9.86 2.52
C PHE A 159 2.28 -9.50 1.81
N ASP A 160 1.84 -10.40 0.93
CA ASP A 160 0.49 -10.40 0.37
C ASP A 160 -0.33 -11.40 1.19
N THR A 161 -1.17 -10.88 2.10
CA THR A 161 -1.92 -11.72 3.05
C THR A 161 -3.29 -12.14 2.51
N GLY A 162 -3.42 -12.26 1.20
CA GLY A 162 -4.64 -12.66 0.52
C GLY A 162 -5.08 -14.11 0.78
N ASP A 163 -4.19 -14.95 1.30
CA ASP A 163 -4.52 -16.31 1.75
C ASP A 163 -4.13 -16.56 3.22
N SER A 164 -4.71 -17.60 3.82
CA SER A 164 -4.53 -17.91 5.24
C SER A 164 -3.09 -18.32 5.61
N HIS A 165 -2.37 -18.95 4.70
CA HIS A 165 -0.99 -19.37 4.91
C HIS A 165 -0.05 -18.16 4.95
N GLU A 166 -0.14 -17.25 3.98
CA GLU A 166 0.63 -16.01 3.94
C GLU A 166 0.29 -15.10 5.13
N MET A 167 -0.99 -15.04 5.54
CA MET A 167 -1.41 -14.32 6.74
C MET A 167 -0.73 -14.87 8.02
N LEU A 168 -0.59 -16.20 8.16
CA LEU A 168 0.08 -16.80 9.30
C LEU A 168 1.58 -16.47 9.31
N ILE A 169 2.24 -16.56 8.15
CA ILE A 169 3.66 -16.20 7.99
C ILE A 169 3.87 -14.72 8.37
N ALA A 170 3.06 -13.84 7.83
CA ALA A 170 3.12 -12.40 8.14
C ALA A 170 2.89 -12.12 9.62
N SER A 171 1.92 -12.79 10.26
CA SER A 171 1.61 -12.62 11.69
C SER A 171 2.79 -13.03 12.57
N ASN A 172 3.43 -14.17 12.30
CA ASN A 172 4.61 -14.63 13.02
C ASN A 172 5.78 -13.65 12.85
N TYR A 173 6.01 -13.18 11.61
CA TYR A 173 7.06 -12.19 11.34
C TYR A 173 6.81 -10.87 12.08
N VAL A 174 5.58 -10.36 12.08
CA VAL A 174 5.19 -9.14 12.79
C VAL A 174 5.45 -9.30 14.29
N MET A 175 5.06 -10.43 14.88
CA MET A 175 5.29 -10.73 16.31
C MET A 175 6.78 -10.66 16.66
N GLU A 176 7.64 -11.33 15.90
CA GLU A 176 9.09 -11.33 16.12
C GLU A 176 9.70 -9.94 15.89
N TYR A 177 9.27 -9.24 14.82
CA TYR A 177 9.72 -7.90 14.53
C TYR A 177 9.40 -6.93 15.67
N GLN A 178 8.17 -6.97 16.19
CA GLN A 178 7.73 -6.15 17.33
C GLN A 178 8.54 -6.44 18.59
N LYS A 179 8.78 -7.72 18.89
CA LYS A 179 9.59 -8.16 20.04
C LYS A 179 11.02 -7.65 19.93
N LYS A 180 11.66 -7.85 18.77
CA LYS A 180 13.06 -7.45 18.52
C LYS A 180 13.24 -5.93 18.55
N ASN A 181 12.31 -5.18 17.98
CA ASN A 181 12.43 -3.72 17.82
C ASN A 181 11.72 -2.92 18.92
N LYS A 182 11.08 -3.59 19.91
CA LYS A 182 10.29 -2.95 20.98
C LYS A 182 9.28 -1.93 20.44
N THR A 183 8.58 -2.28 19.37
CA THR A 183 7.63 -1.42 18.66
C THR A 183 6.28 -2.11 18.51
N LEU A 184 5.27 -1.37 18.09
CA LEU A 184 3.97 -1.88 17.65
C LEU A 184 3.81 -1.59 16.15
N THR A 185 3.51 -2.64 15.39
CA THR A 185 3.22 -2.54 13.96
C THR A 185 1.71 -2.40 13.78
N GLY A 186 1.29 -1.48 12.88
CA GLY A 186 -0.13 -1.30 12.55
C GLY A 186 -0.98 -0.64 13.63
N SER A 187 -0.37 -0.08 14.68
CA SER A 187 -1.11 0.68 15.69
C SER A 187 -1.40 2.10 15.21
N ILE A 188 -2.66 2.33 14.83
CA ILE A 188 -3.09 3.63 14.30
C ILE A 188 -3.05 4.74 15.35
N GLU A 189 -3.36 4.43 16.61
CA GLU A 189 -3.31 5.37 17.72
C GLU A 189 -1.86 5.82 18.00
N LEU A 190 -0.93 4.85 18.01
CA LEU A 190 0.49 5.14 18.23
C LEU A 190 1.06 5.96 17.08
N VAL A 191 0.75 5.62 15.83
CA VAL A 191 1.18 6.38 14.66
C VAL A 191 0.63 7.79 14.69
N ALA A 192 -0.66 7.98 14.99
CA ALA A 192 -1.27 9.29 15.08
C ALA A 192 -0.59 10.18 16.15
N TYR A 193 -0.22 9.59 17.29
CA TYR A 193 0.53 10.28 18.34
C TYR A 193 1.97 10.61 17.92
N GLN A 194 2.71 9.64 17.39
CA GLN A 194 4.11 9.82 16.95
C GLN A 194 4.23 10.84 15.81
N ARG A 195 3.23 10.88 14.92
CA ARG A 195 3.13 11.87 13.84
C ARG A 195 2.59 13.24 14.29
N LYS A 196 2.30 13.39 15.59
CA LYS A 196 1.74 14.63 16.15
C LYS A 196 0.39 15.05 15.54
N TRP A 197 -0.36 14.09 14.97
CA TRP A 197 -1.73 14.33 14.50
C TRP A 197 -2.70 14.50 15.67
N ILE A 198 -2.35 13.89 16.80
CA ILE A 198 -3.08 14.05 18.07
C ILE A 198 -2.09 14.39 19.19
N SER A 199 -2.59 15.10 20.22
CA SER A 199 -1.81 15.43 21.40
C SER A 199 -1.60 14.21 22.32
N LYS A 200 -0.64 14.29 23.25
CA LYS A 200 -0.43 13.27 24.29
C LYS A 200 -1.68 13.03 25.14
N LEU A 201 -2.41 14.09 25.50
CA LEU A 201 -3.67 13.99 26.24
C LEU A 201 -4.71 13.18 25.44
N LYS A 202 -4.88 13.50 24.17
CA LYS A 202 -5.80 12.80 23.27
C LYS A 202 -5.42 11.33 23.10
N PHE A 203 -4.13 11.02 23.00
CA PHE A 203 -3.62 9.65 22.91
C PHE A 203 -3.96 8.85 24.17
N ARG A 204 -3.76 9.43 25.37
CA ARG A 204 -4.15 8.81 26.64
C ARG A 204 -5.65 8.54 26.73
N ASP A 205 -6.48 9.51 26.31
CA ASP A 205 -7.93 9.35 26.27
C ASP A 205 -8.37 8.19 25.37
N LEU A 206 -7.72 8.04 24.18
CA LEU A 206 -7.99 6.94 23.27
C LEU A 206 -7.65 5.60 23.91
N ILE A 207 -6.47 5.49 24.53
CA ILE A 207 -6.05 4.26 25.20
C ILE A 207 -7.02 3.89 26.33
N ASN A 208 -7.45 4.85 27.14
CA ASN A 208 -8.36 4.60 28.26
C ASN A 208 -9.71 4.02 27.78
N LYS A 209 -10.19 4.42 26.60
CA LYS A 209 -11.43 3.92 25.98
C LYS A 209 -11.32 2.54 25.37
N LEU A 210 -10.11 2.03 25.15
CA LEU A 210 -9.92 0.67 24.64
C LEU A 210 -10.33 -0.37 25.72
N PRO A 211 -10.89 -1.51 25.30
CA PRO A 211 -11.13 -2.62 26.21
C PRO A 211 -9.83 -3.15 26.81
N GLU A 212 -9.89 -3.74 27.99
CA GLU A 212 -8.70 -4.34 28.61
C GLU A 212 -8.17 -5.47 27.72
N SER A 213 -6.89 -5.32 27.32
CA SER A 213 -6.23 -6.24 26.39
C SER A 213 -4.71 -6.07 26.46
N ASN A 214 -3.96 -7.02 25.88
CA ASN A 214 -2.52 -6.89 25.72
C ASN A 214 -2.14 -5.69 24.84
N TYR A 215 -2.97 -5.36 23.83
CA TYR A 215 -2.79 -4.20 23.00
C TYR A 215 -2.81 -2.90 23.82
N LYS A 216 -3.87 -2.71 24.62
CA LYS A 216 -3.97 -1.56 25.54
C LYS A 216 -2.79 -1.47 26.50
N LYS A 217 -2.39 -2.60 27.12
CA LYS A 217 -1.25 -2.66 28.04
C LYS A 217 0.05 -2.24 27.34
N THR A 218 0.21 -2.63 26.07
CA THR A 218 1.39 -2.28 25.30
C THR A 218 1.38 -0.79 24.92
N LEU A 219 0.23 -0.23 24.50
CA LEU A 219 0.11 1.19 24.19
C LEU A 219 0.43 2.09 25.39
N LYS A 220 0.04 1.69 26.61
CA LYS A 220 0.35 2.42 27.85
C LYS A 220 1.86 2.63 28.06
N LYS A 221 2.73 1.80 27.47
CA LYS A 221 4.20 1.94 27.58
C LYS A 221 4.76 3.11 26.77
N PHE A 222 3.95 3.70 25.87
CA PHE A 222 4.33 4.82 25.01
C PHE A 222 3.76 6.17 25.49
N THR A 223 3.10 6.20 26.65
CA THR A 223 2.42 7.41 27.19
C THR A 223 3.33 8.30 28.04
#